data_fe5bfbd3bdb270a9d33fd7aae1a2c1d7
#
_entry.id   fe5bfbd3bdb270a9d33fd7aae1a2c1d7
#
_cell.length_a   1.000
_cell.length_b   1.000
_cell.length_c   1.000
_cell.angle_alpha   90.00
_cell.angle_beta   90.00
_cell.angle_gamma   90.00
#
_symmetry.space_group_name_H-M   'P 1'
#
loop_
_entity.id
_entity.type
_entity.pdbx_description
1 polymer ?
#
loop_
_entity_poly.entity_id
_entity_poly.type
_entity_poly.pdbx_seq_one_letter_code
_entity_poly.pdbx_strand_id
1 'polypeptide(L)'
;MLTAQILVYPLTDMYFEQDLPSYQFLDEDYFLTREQMNWYYDCYAPGVTQTDDIMLSPSKAADLSNLPPTQIITAEFDPLRDDGKRYGERLTEAGVPVEYTCMAGMIHGYWHYGKLIDAATDALALNIDALKRAFAAKT
;
A
#
# COMPACT_ATOMS: atom_id res chain seq x y z
N MET A 1 19.40 -6.95 -6.79
CA MET A 1 18.92 -6.13 -5.67
C MET A 1 17.98 -5.08 -6.23
N LEU A 2 16.81 -4.88 -5.66
CA LEU A 2 15.85 -3.83 -6.06
C LEU A 2 16.44 -2.44 -5.73
N THR A 3 16.15 -1.44 -6.56
CA THR A 3 16.67 -0.08 -6.40
C THR A 3 15.73 0.82 -5.63
N ALA A 4 14.43 0.59 -5.80
CA ALA A 4 13.36 1.28 -5.09
C ALA A 4 12.14 0.38 -5.00
N GLN A 5 11.25 0.69 -4.08
CA GLN A 5 9.93 0.12 -3.94
C GLN A 5 8.89 1.25 -4.05
N ILE A 6 7.93 1.11 -4.97
CA ILE A 6 6.84 2.06 -5.17
C ILE A 6 5.54 1.33 -4.87
N LEU A 7 4.85 1.73 -3.83
CA LEU A 7 3.61 1.12 -3.35
C LEU A 7 2.47 2.12 -3.45
N VAL A 8 1.44 1.77 -4.21
CA VAL A 8 0.24 2.59 -4.38
C VAL A 8 -0.93 1.86 -3.76
N TYR A 9 -1.50 2.44 -2.71
CA TYR A 9 -2.53 1.85 -1.82
C TYR A 9 -2.34 0.34 -1.60
N PRO A 10 -1.18 -0.07 -1.03
CA PRO A 10 -0.82 -1.47 -0.93
C PRO A 10 -1.66 -2.20 0.11
N LEU A 11 -1.98 -3.47 -0.20
CA LEU A 11 -2.36 -4.47 0.79
C LEU A 11 -1.08 -5.14 1.27
N THR A 12 -0.77 -5.05 2.56
CA THR A 12 0.45 -5.62 3.16
C THR A 12 0.17 -6.67 4.23
N ASP A 13 -1.07 -6.75 4.70
CA ASP A 13 -1.57 -7.85 5.54
C ASP A 13 -2.85 -8.41 4.91
N MET A 14 -2.82 -9.65 4.49
CA MET A 14 -3.87 -10.24 3.66
C MET A 14 -5.18 -10.47 4.42
N TYR A 15 -5.12 -10.61 5.74
CA TYR A 15 -6.30 -10.85 6.55
C TYR A 15 -6.50 -9.70 7.52
N PHE A 16 -7.73 -9.19 7.60
CA PHE A 16 -8.15 -8.09 8.48
C PHE A 16 -8.13 -8.49 9.97
N GLU A 17 -7.07 -9.18 10.40
CA GLU A 17 -6.87 -9.58 11.79
C GLU A 17 -6.64 -8.40 12.72
N GLN A 18 -6.35 -7.24 12.15
CA GLN A 18 -6.05 -6.04 12.89
C GLN A 18 -7.19 -5.06 12.77
N ASP A 19 -7.56 -4.50 13.90
CA ASP A 19 -8.58 -3.47 13.98
C ASP A 19 -7.98 -2.11 13.56
N LEU A 20 -7.81 -1.92 12.25
CA LEU A 20 -7.34 -0.66 11.70
C LEU A 20 -8.52 0.30 11.48
N PRO A 21 -8.41 1.57 11.90
CA PRO A 21 -9.51 2.53 11.78
C PRO A 21 -10.05 2.66 10.35
N SER A 22 -9.20 2.55 9.32
CA SER A 22 -9.65 2.64 7.93
C SER A 22 -10.49 1.44 7.47
N TYR A 23 -10.49 0.32 8.20
CA TYR A 23 -11.32 -0.83 7.84
C TYR A 23 -12.83 -0.59 7.99
N GLN A 24 -13.24 0.49 8.69
CA GLN A 24 -14.62 0.95 8.65
C GLN A 24 -15.11 1.21 7.22
N PHE A 25 -14.25 1.69 6.31
CA PHE A 25 -14.59 1.96 4.92
C PHE A 25 -14.88 0.70 4.08
N LEU A 26 -14.57 -0.50 4.58
CA LEU A 26 -14.95 -1.76 3.94
C LEU A 26 -16.47 -1.99 3.91
N ASP A 27 -17.17 -1.44 4.87
CA ASP A 27 -18.61 -1.60 5.06
C ASP A 27 -19.39 -0.33 4.64
N GLU A 28 -18.68 0.67 4.13
CA GLU A 28 -19.21 1.90 3.54
C GLU A 28 -18.94 1.84 2.02
N ASP A 29 -19.85 2.33 1.18
CA ASP A 29 -19.78 2.21 -0.28
C ASP A 29 -18.68 3.09 -0.93
N TYR A 30 -17.43 2.99 -0.44
CA TYR A 30 -16.26 3.70 -0.95
C TYR A 30 -15.44 2.90 -1.99
N PHE A 31 -16.09 2.24 -2.92
CA PHE A 31 -15.51 1.51 -4.04
C PHE A 31 -14.90 0.13 -3.68
N LEU A 32 -13.96 0.04 -2.72
CA LEU A 32 -13.39 -1.25 -2.29
C LEU A 32 -14.14 -1.75 -1.05
N THR A 33 -14.92 -2.82 -1.24
CA THR A 33 -15.77 -3.38 -0.19
C THR A 33 -15.18 -4.63 0.45
N ARG A 34 -15.68 -5.00 1.62
CA ARG A 34 -15.33 -6.25 2.32
C ARG A 34 -15.63 -7.48 1.47
N GLU A 35 -16.77 -7.50 0.77
CA GLU A 35 -17.14 -8.61 -0.11
C GLU A 35 -16.14 -8.79 -1.25
N GLN A 36 -15.75 -7.69 -1.90
CA GLN A 36 -14.72 -7.72 -2.95
C GLN A 36 -13.37 -8.18 -2.41
N MET A 37 -12.94 -7.71 -1.24
CA MET A 37 -11.69 -8.14 -0.65
C MET A 37 -11.68 -9.64 -0.32
N ASN A 38 -12.78 -10.16 0.27
CA ASN A 38 -12.91 -11.58 0.52
C ASN A 38 -12.86 -12.40 -0.77
N TRP A 39 -13.54 -11.93 -1.82
CA TRP A 39 -13.47 -12.57 -3.13
C TRP A 39 -12.05 -12.60 -3.71
N TYR A 40 -11.29 -11.50 -3.58
CA TYR A 40 -9.89 -11.48 -4.01
C TYR A 40 -9.04 -12.47 -3.21
N TYR A 41 -9.25 -12.57 -1.90
CA TYR A 41 -8.53 -13.54 -1.06
C TYR A 41 -8.83 -14.99 -1.47
N ASP A 42 -10.10 -15.31 -1.68
CA ASP A 42 -10.51 -16.64 -2.12
C ASP A 42 -9.92 -17.02 -3.48
N CYS A 43 -9.78 -16.05 -4.38
CA CYS A 43 -9.15 -16.26 -5.68
C CYS A 43 -7.63 -16.40 -5.59
N TYR A 44 -6.97 -15.63 -4.73
CA TYR A 44 -5.51 -15.58 -4.65
C TYR A 44 -4.90 -16.68 -3.77
N ALA A 45 -5.53 -16.96 -2.65
CA ALA A 45 -5.09 -17.96 -1.67
C ALA A 45 -6.28 -18.82 -1.18
N PRO A 46 -6.86 -19.67 -2.04
CA PRO A 46 -8.07 -20.41 -1.73
C PRO A 46 -7.89 -21.33 -0.51
N GLY A 47 -8.83 -21.22 0.44
CA GLY A 47 -8.85 -22.03 1.66
C GLY A 47 -7.86 -21.59 2.75
N VAL A 48 -7.11 -20.51 2.54
CA VAL A 48 -6.28 -19.89 3.57
C VAL A 48 -7.14 -18.85 4.30
N THR A 49 -7.29 -19.00 5.61
CA THR A 49 -8.08 -18.10 6.45
C THR A 49 -7.24 -17.22 7.37
N GLN A 50 -6.01 -17.65 7.65
CA GLN A 50 -4.99 -16.91 8.41
C GLN A 50 -3.62 -17.33 7.91
N THR A 51 -2.65 -16.43 7.89
CA THR A 51 -1.30 -16.78 7.45
C THR A 51 -0.25 -15.83 8.01
N ASP A 52 0.88 -16.40 8.41
CA ASP A 52 2.14 -15.70 8.67
C ASP A 52 3.09 -15.79 7.45
N ASP A 53 2.61 -16.33 6.33
CA ASP A 53 3.39 -16.37 5.10
C ASP A 53 3.64 -14.94 4.58
N ILE A 54 4.90 -14.54 4.62
CA ILE A 54 5.33 -13.20 4.18
C ILE A 54 5.11 -12.93 2.69
N MET A 55 4.87 -13.97 1.90
CA MET A 55 4.49 -13.82 0.48
C MET A 55 3.03 -13.37 0.34
N LEU A 56 2.19 -13.64 1.33
CA LEU A 56 0.80 -13.20 1.39
C LEU A 56 0.62 -11.96 2.26
N SER A 57 1.40 -11.86 3.35
CA SER A 57 1.34 -10.77 4.32
C SER A 57 2.74 -10.20 4.60
N PRO A 58 3.32 -9.42 3.66
CA PRO A 58 4.68 -8.89 3.79
C PRO A 58 4.89 -8.03 5.04
N SER A 59 3.84 -7.43 5.57
CA SER A 59 3.90 -6.71 6.86
C SER A 59 4.28 -7.62 8.04
N LYS A 60 4.11 -8.93 7.94
CA LYS A 60 4.47 -9.90 9.00
C LYS A 60 5.94 -10.35 8.96
N ALA A 61 6.73 -9.90 7.99
CA ALA A 61 8.15 -10.25 7.94
C ALA A 61 8.88 -9.78 9.22
N ALA A 62 9.71 -10.68 9.77
CA ALA A 62 10.45 -10.39 11.00
C ALA A 62 11.56 -9.36 10.81
N ASP A 63 12.14 -9.28 9.61
CA ASP A 63 13.20 -8.35 9.24
C ASP A 63 12.88 -7.67 7.92
N LEU A 64 12.78 -6.34 7.97
CA LEU A 64 12.55 -5.46 6.82
C LEU A 64 13.78 -4.61 6.47
N SER A 65 14.88 -4.74 7.20
CA SER A 65 16.04 -3.83 7.13
C SER A 65 16.78 -3.83 5.78
N ASN A 66 16.63 -4.90 4.99
CA ASN A 66 17.30 -5.05 3.70
C ASN A 66 16.44 -4.64 2.49
N LEU A 67 15.30 -3.98 2.74
CA LEU A 67 14.43 -3.50 1.68
C LEU A 67 14.95 -2.16 1.11
N PRO A 68 14.68 -1.87 -0.17
CA PRO A 68 15.13 -0.64 -0.80
C PRO A 68 14.35 0.57 -0.30
N PRO A 69 14.85 1.82 -0.54
CA PRO A 69 14.07 3.04 -0.32
C PRO A 69 12.66 2.91 -0.91
N THR A 70 11.67 3.31 -0.14
CA THR A 70 10.26 3.03 -0.41
C THR A 70 9.44 4.32 -0.48
N GLN A 71 8.67 4.47 -1.56
CA GLN A 71 7.59 5.43 -1.68
C GLN A 71 6.27 4.72 -1.43
N ILE A 72 5.44 5.23 -0.52
CA ILE A 72 4.09 4.72 -0.27
C ILE A 72 3.08 5.83 -0.50
N ILE A 73 2.09 5.58 -1.33
CA ILE A 73 0.95 6.47 -1.56
C ILE A 73 -0.33 5.73 -1.18
N THR A 74 -1.15 6.33 -0.31
CA THR A 74 -2.46 5.82 0.09
C THR A 74 -3.55 6.83 -0.30
N ALA A 75 -4.82 6.45 -0.13
CA ALA A 75 -5.97 7.32 -0.31
C ALA A 75 -6.71 7.53 1.01
N GLU A 76 -7.30 8.70 1.22
CA GLU A 76 -7.91 9.06 2.51
C GLU A 76 -9.11 8.16 2.85
N PHE A 77 -9.99 7.92 1.88
CA PHE A 77 -11.19 7.10 2.04
C PHE A 77 -10.99 5.69 1.47
N ASP A 78 -9.89 5.04 1.88
CA ASP A 78 -9.49 3.72 1.43
C ASP A 78 -9.35 2.79 2.65
N PRO A 79 -10.00 1.61 2.65
CA PRO A 79 -9.81 0.64 3.71
C PRO A 79 -8.34 0.24 3.91
N LEU A 80 -7.51 0.26 2.86
CA LEU A 80 -6.08 -0.08 2.93
C LEU A 80 -5.18 1.08 3.37
N ARG A 81 -5.74 2.27 3.67
CA ARG A 81 -4.97 3.45 4.09
C ARG A 81 -4.04 3.15 5.27
N ASP A 82 -4.60 2.62 6.34
CA ASP A 82 -3.86 2.43 7.59
C ASP A 82 -2.96 1.18 7.54
N ASP A 83 -3.26 0.21 6.70
CA ASP A 83 -2.38 -0.91 6.40
C ASP A 83 -1.09 -0.42 5.72
N GLY A 84 -1.22 0.35 4.63
CA GLY A 84 -0.07 0.96 3.94
C GLY A 84 0.73 1.90 4.85
N LYS A 85 0.06 2.72 5.68
CA LYS A 85 0.72 3.60 6.64
C LYS A 85 1.56 2.81 7.65
N ARG A 86 0.97 1.79 8.26
CA ARG A 86 1.64 0.96 9.25
C ARG A 86 2.83 0.20 8.67
N TYR A 87 2.71 -0.28 7.44
CA TYR A 87 3.85 -0.90 6.76
C TYR A 87 5.00 0.09 6.58
N GLY A 88 4.70 1.34 6.20
CA GLY A 88 5.70 2.41 6.12
C GLY A 88 6.37 2.72 7.46
N GLU A 89 5.61 2.71 8.56
CA GLU A 89 6.15 2.89 9.93
C GLU A 89 7.11 1.74 10.27
N ARG A 90 6.76 0.49 10.01
CA ARG A 90 7.63 -0.67 10.23
C ARG A 90 8.90 -0.65 9.38
N LEU A 91 8.81 -0.22 8.12
CA LEU A 91 9.98 -0.02 7.27
C LEU A 91 10.92 1.04 7.86
N THR A 92 10.35 2.16 8.33
CA THR A 92 11.12 3.25 8.95
C THR A 92 11.81 2.77 10.24
N GLU A 93 11.13 2.03 11.09
CA GLU A 93 11.70 1.40 12.30
C GLU A 93 12.84 0.44 11.97
N ALA A 94 12.75 -0.25 10.82
CA ALA A 94 13.81 -1.13 10.31
C ALA A 94 14.97 -0.37 9.63
N GLY A 95 14.94 0.97 9.62
CA GLY A 95 15.98 1.82 9.02
C GLY A 95 15.88 1.99 7.50
N VAL A 96 14.79 1.60 6.87
CA VAL A 96 14.53 1.82 5.44
C VAL A 96 14.04 3.25 5.23
N PRO A 97 14.62 4.02 4.28
CA PRO A 97 14.09 5.34 3.91
C PRO A 97 12.69 5.23 3.32
N VAL A 98 11.70 5.90 3.92
CA VAL A 98 10.30 5.88 3.47
C VAL A 98 9.80 7.29 3.22
N GLU A 99 9.16 7.48 2.04
CA GLU A 99 8.35 8.65 1.73
C GLU A 99 6.88 8.22 1.71
N TYR A 100 6.08 8.71 2.66
CA TYR A 100 4.65 8.38 2.77
C TYR A 100 3.79 9.58 2.41
N THR A 101 2.79 9.37 1.56
CA THR A 101 1.79 10.39 1.20
C THR A 101 0.39 9.78 1.22
N CYS A 102 -0.53 10.42 1.96
CA CYS A 102 -1.96 10.11 1.89
C CYS A 102 -2.66 11.17 1.02
N MET A 103 -3.30 10.73 -0.05
CA MET A 103 -4.00 11.63 -0.99
C MET A 103 -5.37 11.99 -0.45
N ALA A 104 -5.53 13.27 -0.08
CA ALA A 104 -6.75 13.80 0.51
C ALA A 104 -7.95 13.74 -0.47
N GLY A 105 -9.13 13.37 0.02
CA GLY A 105 -10.36 13.27 -0.75
C GLY A 105 -10.44 12.08 -1.71
N MET A 106 -9.43 11.21 -1.74
CA MET A 106 -9.36 10.10 -2.69
C MET A 106 -9.86 8.79 -2.09
N ILE A 107 -10.41 7.94 -2.98
CA ILE A 107 -10.83 6.55 -2.70
C ILE A 107 -9.82 5.57 -3.29
N HIS A 108 -9.93 4.27 -2.94
CA HIS A 108 -9.15 3.22 -3.60
C HIS A 108 -9.34 3.25 -5.12
N GLY A 109 -8.29 2.98 -5.88
CA GLY A 109 -8.35 2.93 -7.36
C GLY A 109 -8.28 4.28 -8.07
N TYR A 110 -8.29 5.43 -7.37
CA TYR A 110 -8.27 6.77 -7.99
C TYR A 110 -7.11 6.97 -8.98
N TRP A 111 -5.98 6.34 -8.76
CA TRP A 111 -4.76 6.46 -9.57
C TRP A 111 -4.95 6.09 -11.05
N HIS A 112 -5.94 5.23 -11.37
CA HIS A 112 -6.27 4.85 -12.73
C HIS A 112 -6.96 5.98 -13.54
N TYR A 113 -7.41 7.04 -12.88
CA TYR A 113 -8.19 8.11 -13.47
C TYR A 113 -7.38 9.40 -13.72
N GLY A 114 -6.09 9.29 -14.04
CA GLY A 114 -5.17 10.43 -14.21
C GLY A 114 -5.55 11.48 -15.26
N LYS A 115 -6.53 11.18 -16.13
CA LYS A 115 -7.07 12.18 -17.08
C LYS A 115 -8.30 12.92 -16.54
N LEU A 116 -8.86 12.47 -15.42
CA LEU A 116 -10.11 12.97 -14.85
C LEU A 116 -9.92 13.54 -13.44
N ILE A 117 -8.87 13.10 -12.73
CA ILE A 117 -8.60 13.44 -11.32
C ILE A 117 -7.18 14.00 -11.22
N ASP A 118 -7.04 15.26 -10.83
CA ASP A 118 -5.74 15.92 -10.69
C ASP A 118 -4.85 15.20 -9.67
N ALA A 119 -5.41 14.75 -8.54
CA ALA A 119 -4.69 13.99 -7.53
C ALA A 119 -4.04 12.69 -8.07
N ALA A 120 -4.61 12.07 -9.10
CA ALA A 120 -3.99 10.90 -9.74
C ALA A 120 -2.76 11.30 -10.56
N THR A 121 -2.79 12.47 -11.20
CA THR A 121 -1.63 13.04 -11.90
C THR A 121 -0.54 13.42 -10.92
N ASP A 122 -0.90 14.03 -9.79
CA ASP A 122 0.04 14.41 -8.73
C ASP A 122 0.72 13.17 -8.12
N ALA A 123 -0.04 12.12 -7.82
CA ALA A 123 0.49 10.86 -7.32
C ALA A 123 1.44 10.19 -8.33
N LEU A 124 1.12 10.24 -9.62
CA LEU A 124 2.00 9.74 -10.67
C LEU A 124 3.32 10.55 -10.73
N ALA A 125 3.25 11.86 -10.58
CA ALA A 125 4.44 12.71 -10.54
C ALA A 125 5.36 12.35 -9.35
N LEU A 126 4.80 12.12 -8.15
CA LEU A 126 5.56 11.65 -6.98
C LEU A 126 6.27 10.34 -7.26
N ASN A 127 5.58 9.35 -7.87
CA ASN A 127 6.18 8.06 -8.22
C ASN A 127 7.31 8.21 -9.25
N ILE A 128 7.12 9.03 -10.27
CA ILE A 128 8.14 9.31 -11.30
C ILE A 128 9.37 9.94 -10.67
N ASP A 129 9.20 10.90 -9.77
CA ASP A 129 10.31 11.58 -9.11
C ASP A 129 11.07 10.64 -8.15
N ALA A 130 10.37 9.78 -7.42
CA ALA A 130 11.01 8.74 -6.61
C ALA A 130 11.85 7.78 -7.46
N LEU A 131 11.33 7.33 -8.60
CA LEU A 131 12.08 6.47 -9.54
C LEU A 131 13.29 7.18 -10.12
N LYS A 132 13.17 8.45 -10.54
CA LYS A 132 14.30 9.25 -11.06
C LYS A 132 15.42 9.36 -10.01
N ARG A 133 15.08 9.67 -8.76
CA ARG A 133 16.07 9.72 -7.66
C ARG A 133 16.74 8.37 -7.44
N ALA A 134 15.96 7.29 -7.44
CA ALA A 134 16.50 5.94 -7.24
C ALA A 134 17.47 5.50 -8.34
N PHE A 135 17.21 5.86 -9.59
CA PHE A 135 18.11 5.53 -10.70
C PHE A 135 19.33 6.44 -10.75
N ALA A 136 19.20 7.71 -10.39
CA ALA A 136 20.34 8.63 -10.34
C ALA A 136 21.36 8.26 -9.25
N ALA A 137 20.93 7.67 -8.14
CA ALA A 137 21.80 7.22 -7.06
C ALA A 137 22.66 5.99 -7.41
N LYS A 138 22.41 5.35 -8.57
CA LYS A 138 23.18 4.19 -9.06
C LYS A 138 24.32 4.54 -10.01
N THR A 139 24.37 5.78 -10.48
CA THR A 139 25.45 6.30 -11.35
C THR A 139 26.54 6.95 -10.52
#